data_ca8efaaed5aade2bcd3338a0ea5cf170
#
_entry.id   ca8efaaed5aade2bcd3338a0ea5cf170
#
_cell.length_a   1.000
_cell.length_b   1.000
_cell.length_c   1.000
_cell.angle_alpha   90.00
_cell.angle_beta   90.00
_cell.angle_gamma   90.00
#
_symmetry.space_group_name_H-M   'P 1'
#
loop_
_entity.id
_entity.type
_entity.pdbx_description
1 polymer ?
#
loop_
_entity_poly.entity_id
_entity_poly.type
_entity_poly.pdbx_seq_one_letter_code
_entity_poly.pdbx_strand_id
1 'polypeptide(L)'
;MLEIIGLSPEAQALYERLVERSPATLADLTPATPGELAELAELGLVTPLPGDPPRYVAVSPGRGLDALIRARSQELTAARHRVAQLSARFHRSVPDEDAAGLVEVVVGREAVSGAFLRLQRGARRQVRVFDAPPYATPMGGNAVEFELLGRGVEVRALYDRRAMEVPGTLSLIARYLAAGEHARVGDVPVKLALNDEPMAVMPLRHDRHVVESALVVHDSTLLDALAALFEMCWERAVPLQVRQGRLAEATEAADARRDLLPLLAAGLTDAAIAAHLGWSDRTVRRHVHALLIQLDARTRFQAGYQAAARGWL
;
A
#
# COMPACT_ATOMS: atom_id res chain seq x y z
N MET A 1 10.89 22.47 -24.01
CA MET A 1 10.28 21.74 -22.87
C MET A 1 9.47 20.53 -23.31
N LEU A 2 8.84 20.53 -24.50
CA LEU A 2 8.05 19.40 -25.00
C LEU A 2 8.87 18.30 -25.71
N GLU A 3 10.19 18.45 -25.77
CA GLU A 3 11.12 17.42 -26.30
C GLU A 3 11.00 16.09 -25.56
N ILE A 4 10.67 16.12 -24.26
CA ILE A 4 10.47 14.91 -23.43
C ILE A 4 9.34 14.02 -23.97
N ILE A 5 8.37 14.60 -24.67
CA ILE A 5 7.25 13.87 -25.28
C ILE A 5 7.43 13.64 -26.78
N GLY A 6 8.62 13.91 -27.33
CA GLY A 6 9.01 13.59 -28.68
C GLY A 6 8.81 14.70 -29.72
N LEU A 7 8.56 15.97 -29.30
CA LEU A 7 8.54 17.11 -30.22
C LEU A 7 9.94 17.69 -30.38
N SER A 8 10.35 17.93 -31.63
CA SER A 8 11.52 18.77 -31.88
C SER A 8 11.23 20.23 -31.51
N PRO A 9 12.27 21.04 -31.16
CA PRO A 9 12.10 22.48 -30.87
C PRO A 9 11.41 23.23 -32.01
N GLU A 10 11.70 22.86 -33.25
CA GLU A 10 11.15 23.46 -34.46
C GLU A 10 9.67 23.09 -34.61
N ALA A 11 9.32 21.79 -34.41
CA ALA A 11 7.93 21.33 -34.43
C ALA A 11 7.11 21.94 -33.29
N GLN A 12 7.70 22.13 -32.10
CA GLN A 12 7.05 22.83 -30.99
C GLN A 12 6.69 24.27 -31.39
N ALA A 13 7.67 25.04 -31.93
CA ALA A 13 7.46 26.42 -32.34
C ALA A 13 6.41 26.53 -33.47
N LEU A 14 6.40 25.57 -34.39
CA LEU A 14 5.40 25.50 -35.44
C LEU A 14 3.99 25.20 -34.89
N TYR A 15 3.89 24.26 -33.93
CA TYR A 15 2.62 23.91 -33.29
C TYR A 15 2.03 25.11 -32.51
N GLU A 16 2.85 25.84 -31.76
CA GLU A 16 2.44 27.07 -31.05
C GLU A 16 1.85 28.09 -32.01
N ARG A 17 2.49 28.33 -33.15
CA ARG A 17 1.98 29.23 -34.20
C ARG A 17 0.66 28.73 -34.82
N LEU A 18 0.55 27.43 -35.06
CA LEU A 18 -0.68 26.81 -35.56
C LEU A 18 -1.83 26.93 -34.56
N VAL A 19 -1.59 26.80 -33.26
CA VAL A 19 -2.62 27.01 -32.24
C VAL A 19 -3.19 28.42 -32.30
N GLU A 20 -2.34 29.43 -32.58
CA GLU A 20 -2.77 30.83 -32.65
C GLU A 20 -3.49 31.20 -33.96
N ARG A 21 -3.16 30.52 -35.07
CA ARG A 21 -3.57 30.92 -36.42
C ARG A 21 -4.28 29.80 -37.22
N SER A 22 -4.85 28.86 -36.55
CA SER A 22 -5.56 27.74 -37.20
C SER A 22 -6.95 28.14 -37.75
N PRO A 23 -7.34 27.73 -38.96
CA PRO A 23 -6.58 26.97 -39.96
C PRO A 23 -5.63 27.86 -40.80
N ALA A 24 -4.42 27.35 -41.10
CA ALA A 24 -3.39 28.09 -41.82
C ALA A 24 -2.82 27.24 -42.97
N THR A 25 -2.30 27.90 -44.00
CA THR A 25 -1.48 27.28 -45.08
C THR A 25 -0.03 27.21 -44.66
N LEU A 26 0.79 26.40 -45.33
CA LEU A 26 2.25 26.38 -45.09
C LEU A 26 2.88 27.75 -45.30
N ALA A 27 2.40 28.54 -46.23
CA ALA A 27 2.90 29.90 -46.51
C ALA A 27 2.63 30.86 -45.32
N ASP A 28 1.50 30.72 -44.63
CA ASP A 28 1.14 31.54 -43.47
C ASP A 28 1.99 31.21 -42.23
N LEU A 29 2.70 30.09 -42.26
CA LEU A 29 3.45 29.53 -41.15
C LEU A 29 4.98 29.70 -41.28
N THR A 30 5.43 30.48 -42.28
CA THR A 30 6.86 30.72 -42.53
C THR A 30 7.58 31.26 -41.25
N PRO A 31 8.77 30.72 -40.89
CA PRO A 31 9.58 29.72 -41.61
C PRO A 31 9.27 28.28 -41.19
N ALA A 32 8.24 27.66 -41.75
CA ALA A 32 7.91 26.25 -41.54
C ALA A 32 8.27 25.38 -42.73
N THR A 33 8.72 24.18 -42.49
CA THR A 33 9.04 23.19 -43.52
C THR A 33 7.95 22.13 -43.66
N PRO A 34 7.81 21.49 -44.82
CA PRO A 34 6.91 20.33 -44.95
C PRO A 34 7.25 19.18 -43.99
N GLY A 35 8.53 19.01 -43.61
CA GLY A 35 8.99 17.99 -42.70
C GLY A 35 8.46 18.20 -41.26
N GLU A 36 8.49 19.44 -40.76
CA GLU A 36 7.94 19.79 -39.44
C GLU A 36 6.43 19.58 -39.38
N LEU A 37 5.69 19.89 -40.48
CA LEU A 37 4.26 19.59 -40.55
C LEU A 37 3.98 18.09 -40.59
N ALA A 38 4.83 17.30 -41.28
CA ALA A 38 4.71 15.85 -41.26
C ALA A 38 4.96 15.27 -39.86
N GLU A 39 5.98 15.75 -39.15
CA GLU A 39 6.24 15.39 -37.76
C GLU A 39 5.02 15.66 -36.86
N LEU A 40 4.42 16.84 -36.94
CA LEU A 40 3.23 17.19 -36.18
C LEU A 40 2.02 16.32 -36.54
N ALA A 41 1.88 15.95 -37.80
CA ALA A 41 0.80 15.08 -38.27
C ALA A 41 0.98 13.64 -37.78
N GLU A 42 2.19 13.07 -37.81
CA GLU A 42 2.52 11.76 -37.27
C GLU A 42 2.25 11.69 -35.74
N LEU A 43 2.54 12.78 -35.03
CA LEU A 43 2.26 12.90 -33.59
C LEU A 43 0.76 13.19 -33.29
N GLY A 44 -0.08 13.34 -34.31
CA GLY A 44 -1.50 13.61 -34.15
C GLY A 44 -1.83 15.01 -33.63
N LEU A 45 -0.91 15.98 -33.76
CA LEU A 45 -1.08 17.34 -33.29
C LEU A 45 -1.67 18.27 -34.34
N VAL A 46 -1.66 17.85 -35.61
CA VAL A 46 -2.17 18.61 -36.76
C VAL A 46 -3.02 17.71 -37.66
N THR A 47 -4.11 18.26 -38.16
CA THR A 47 -4.99 17.62 -39.13
C THR A 47 -4.94 18.41 -40.45
N PRO A 48 -4.58 17.80 -41.58
CA PRO A 48 -4.66 18.46 -42.88
C PRO A 48 -6.14 18.57 -43.33
N LEU A 49 -6.51 19.75 -43.83
CA LEU A 49 -7.77 19.99 -44.51
C LEU A 49 -7.55 20.01 -46.05
N PRO A 50 -8.42 19.38 -46.83
CA PRO A 50 -8.33 19.41 -48.28
C PRO A 50 -8.51 20.84 -48.81
N GLY A 51 -7.73 21.22 -49.82
CA GLY A 51 -7.75 22.53 -50.49
C GLY A 51 -6.52 22.70 -51.36
N ASP A 52 -6.54 23.71 -52.21
CA ASP A 52 -5.38 24.14 -53.04
C ASP A 52 -5.15 25.63 -52.83
N PRO A 53 -4.14 26.03 -52.00
CA PRO A 53 -3.22 25.18 -51.24
C PRO A 53 -3.87 24.50 -50.03
N PRO A 54 -3.30 23.37 -49.53
CA PRO A 54 -3.81 22.64 -48.35
C PRO A 54 -3.69 23.48 -47.10
N ARG A 55 -4.67 23.36 -46.22
CA ARG A 55 -4.70 24.03 -44.91
C ARG A 55 -4.47 23.04 -43.79
N TYR A 56 -3.97 23.51 -42.68
CA TYR A 56 -3.66 22.70 -41.51
C TYR A 56 -4.37 23.26 -40.28
N VAL A 57 -4.95 22.38 -39.49
CA VAL A 57 -5.65 22.73 -38.24
C VAL A 57 -4.94 22.09 -37.08
N ALA A 58 -4.60 22.90 -36.06
CA ALA A 58 -4.06 22.37 -34.81
C ALA A 58 -5.10 21.55 -34.05
N VAL A 59 -4.71 20.39 -33.56
CA VAL A 59 -5.47 19.68 -32.55
C VAL A 59 -5.30 20.43 -31.22
N SER A 60 -6.39 20.55 -30.46
CA SER A 60 -6.35 21.29 -29.17
C SER A 60 -5.23 20.76 -28.27
N PRO A 61 -4.40 21.65 -27.64
CA PRO A 61 -3.26 21.25 -26.81
C PRO A 61 -3.63 20.25 -25.70
N GLY A 62 -4.73 20.49 -24.99
CA GLY A 62 -5.19 19.57 -23.94
C GLY A 62 -5.58 18.17 -24.45
N ARG A 63 -5.88 18.03 -25.75
CA ARG A 63 -6.20 16.73 -26.35
C ARG A 63 -4.98 16.04 -26.95
N GLY A 64 -4.20 16.80 -27.73
CA GLY A 64 -3.03 16.27 -28.46
C GLY A 64 -1.85 16.00 -27.52
N LEU A 65 -1.43 17.02 -26.75
CA LEU A 65 -0.30 16.88 -25.84
C LEU A 65 -0.57 15.90 -24.69
N ASP A 66 -1.80 15.88 -24.14
CA ASP A 66 -2.16 14.88 -23.12
C ASP A 66 -2.10 13.45 -23.66
N ALA A 67 -2.43 13.22 -24.92
CA ALA A 67 -2.30 11.91 -25.55
C ALA A 67 -0.83 11.49 -25.64
N LEU A 68 0.07 12.37 -26.04
CA LEU A 68 1.52 12.12 -26.09
C LEU A 68 2.11 11.88 -24.70
N ILE A 69 1.71 12.67 -23.70
CA ILE A 69 2.14 12.48 -22.30
C ILE A 69 1.72 11.12 -21.80
N ARG A 70 0.48 10.69 -22.05
CA ARG A 70 0.01 9.37 -21.66
C ARG A 70 0.77 8.25 -22.36
N ALA A 71 1.01 8.36 -23.66
CA ALA A 71 1.79 7.38 -24.42
C ALA A 71 3.21 7.24 -23.84
N ARG A 72 3.89 8.35 -23.57
CA ARG A 72 5.23 8.35 -22.98
C ARG A 72 5.27 7.75 -21.58
N SER A 73 4.26 8.04 -20.76
CA SER A 73 4.10 7.46 -19.44
C SER A 73 3.92 5.95 -19.48
N GLN A 74 3.17 5.45 -20.46
CA GLN A 74 3.00 4.00 -20.69
C GLN A 74 4.31 3.33 -21.12
N GLU A 75 5.07 3.94 -22.04
CA GLU A 75 6.39 3.46 -22.44
C GLU A 75 7.37 3.36 -21.26
N LEU A 76 7.42 4.42 -20.43
CA LEU A 76 8.26 4.43 -19.24
C LEU A 76 7.84 3.35 -18.23
N THR A 77 6.55 3.10 -18.10
CA THR A 77 6.03 2.04 -17.24
C THR A 77 6.43 0.66 -17.77
N ALA A 78 6.31 0.44 -19.09
CA ALA A 78 6.75 -0.80 -19.72
C ALA A 78 8.26 -1.01 -19.60
N ALA A 79 9.06 0.06 -19.78
CA ALA A 79 10.50 0.00 -19.59
C ALA A 79 10.87 -0.37 -18.14
N ARG A 80 10.21 0.21 -17.14
CA ARG A 80 10.39 -0.14 -15.71
C ARG A 80 10.06 -1.63 -15.43
N HIS A 81 8.98 -2.13 -16.02
CA HIS A 81 8.64 -3.55 -15.95
C HIS A 81 9.74 -4.45 -16.55
N ARG A 82 10.30 -4.02 -17.69
CA ARG A 82 11.38 -4.77 -18.33
C ARG A 82 12.65 -4.78 -17.50
N VAL A 83 13.01 -3.65 -16.87
CA VAL A 83 14.13 -3.55 -15.93
C VAL A 83 13.91 -4.50 -14.74
N ALA A 84 12.72 -4.51 -14.15
CA ALA A 84 12.40 -5.42 -13.05
C ALA A 84 12.54 -6.90 -13.46
N GLN A 85 12.06 -7.27 -14.66
CA GLN A 85 12.23 -8.63 -15.17
C GLN A 85 13.70 -9.01 -15.42
N LEU A 86 14.50 -8.07 -15.92
CA LEU A 86 15.93 -8.30 -16.12
C LEU A 86 16.68 -8.43 -14.81
N SER A 87 16.36 -7.58 -13.82
CA SER A 87 16.90 -7.68 -12.47
C SER A 87 16.56 -9.03 -11.83
N ALA A 88 15.29 -9.45 -11.92
CA ALA A 88 14.87 -10.77 -11.41
C ALA A 88 15.54 -11.95 -12.13
N ARG A 89 15.89 -11.80 -13.42
CA ARG A 89 16.69 -12.81 -14.14
C ARG A 89 18.15 -12.78 -13.72
N PHE A 90 18.72 -11.61 -13.55
CA PHE A 90 20.08 -11.42 -13.07
C PHE A 90 20.29 -12.09 -11.71
N HIS A 91 19.40 -11.82 -10.75
CA HIS A 91 19.45 -12.44 -9.42
C HIS A 91 19.29 -13.97 -9.45
N ARG A 92 18.58 -14.53 -10.44
CA ARG A 92 18.45 -15.99 -10.62
C ARG A 92 19.63 -16.63 -11.38
N SER A 93 20.39 -15.85 -12.11
CA SER A 93 21.55 -16.34 -12.89
C SER A 93 22.89 -16.21 -12.16
N VAL A 94 22.92 -15.51 -11.03
CA VAL A 94 24.10 -15.43 -10.15
C VAL A 94 24.11 -16.71 -9.32
N PRO A 95 25.24 -17.47 -9.27
CA PRO A 95 25.34 -18.66 -8.44
C PRO A 95 25.06 -18.37 -6.97
N ASP A 96 24.55 -19.35 -6.24
CA ASP A 96 24.09 -19.33 -4.85
C ASP A 96 25.13 -18.83 -3.80
N GLU A 97 26.34 -18.48 -4.25
CA GLU A 97 27.46 -18.03 -3.40
C GLU A 97 27.42 -16.52 -3.10
N ASP A 98 26.55 -15.73 -3.76
CA ASP A 98 26.53 -14.28 -3.55
C ASP A 98 25.32 -13.87 -2.66
N ALA A 99 25.51 -14.01 -1.35
CA ALA A 99 24.56 -13.53 -0.32
C ALA A 99 24.17 -12.04 -0.52
N ALA A 100 24.97 -11.28 -1.28
CA ALA A 100 24.70 -9.89 -1.64
C ALA A 100 23.45 -9.72 -2.51
N GLY A 101 23.03 -10.73 -3.26
CA GLY A 101 21.80 -10.70 -4.08
C GLY A 101 20.51 -10.93 -3.29
N LEU A 102 20.58 -11.46 -2.07
CA LEU A 102 19.43 -11.78 -1.24
C LEU A 102 18.88 -10.56 -0.48
N VAL A 103 19.72 -9.54 -0.29
CA VAL A 103 19.34 -8.32 0.44
C VAL A 103 19.88 -7.10 -0.32
N GLU A 104 18.97 -6.24 -0.74
CA GLU A 104 19.26 -4.97 -1.42
C GLU A 104 19.08 -3.82 -0.44
N VAL A 105 20.02 -2.87 -0.40
CA VAL A 105 19.87 -1.62 0.34
C VAL A 105 19.42 -0.52 -0.63
N VAL A 106 18.25 0.03 -0.39
CA VAL A 106 17.74 1.17 -1.14
C VAL A 106 17.85 2.44 -0.31
N VAL A 107 18.36 3.52 -0.92
CA VAL A 107 18.60 4.80 -0.26
C VAL A 107 17.85 5.90 -0.99
N GLY A 108 17.22 6.77 -0.24
CA GLY A 108 16.40 7.87 -0.73
C GLY A 108 14.90 7.58 -0.66
N ARG A 109 14.13 8.58 -0.28
CA ARG A 109 12.68 8.48 -0.07
C ARG A 109 11.92 7.93 -1.29
N GLU A 110 12.29 8.38 -2.48
CA GLU A 110 11.67 7.92 -3.73
C GLU A 110 11.98 6.45 -4.00
N ALA A 111 13.23 6.02 -3.76
CA ALA A 111 13.64 4.64 -3.94
C ALA A 111 12.93 3.72 -2.95
N VAL A 112 12.81 4.12 -1.69
CA VAL A 112 12.06 3.38 -0.65
C VAL A 112 10.58 3.28 -1.01
N SER A 113 9.95 4.40 -1.39
CA SER A 113 8.56 4.40 -1.85
C SER A 113 8.36 3.54 -3.09
N GLY A 114 9.31 3.60 -4.03
CA GLY A 114 9.31 2.75 -5.23
C GLY A 114 9.43 1.26 -4.92
N ALA A 115 10.26 0.88 -3.96
CA ALA A 115 10.38 -0.51 -3.50
C ALA A 115 9.08 -1.02 -2.89
N PHE A 116 8.46 -0.22 -2.01
CA PHE A 116 7.16 -0.55 -1.42
C PHE A 116 6.05 -0.69 -2.47
N LEU A 117 5.99 0.23 -3.43
CA LEU A 117 5.03 0.15 -4.54
C LEU A 117 5.26 -1.07 -5.43
N ARG A 118 6.51 -1.47 -5.69
CA ARG A 118 6.83 -2.71 -6.43
C ARG A 118 6.31 -3.94 -5.68
N LEU A 119 6.57 -4.01 -4.37
CA LEU A 119 6.08 -5.09 -3.51
C LEU A 119 4.54 -5.19 -3.59
N GLN A 120 3.84 -4.09 -3.42
CA GLN A 120 2.38 -4.08 -3.48
C GLN A 120 1.85 -4.49 -4.86
N ARG A 121 2.37 -3.89 -5.94
CA ARG A 121 1.92 -4.19 -7.31
C ARG A 121 2.26 -5.60 -7.77
N GLY A 122 3.35 -6.18 -7.25
CA GLY A 122 3.75 -7.55 -7.50
C GLY A 122 2.87 -8.59 -6.82
N ALA A 123 2.15 -8.23 -5.77
CA ALA A 123 1.30 -9.15 -5.03
C ALA A 123 0.16 -9.69 -5.88
N ARG A 124 -0.04 -11.00 -5.82
CA ARG A 124 -1.09 -11.73 -6.55
C ARG A 124 -2.17 -12.29 -5.65
N ARG A 125 -1.82 -12.73 -4.45
CA ARG A 125 -2.71 -13.37 -3.49
C ARG A 125 -2.75 -12.66 -2.16
N GLN A 126 -1.59 -12.20 -1.63
CA GLN A 126 -1.51 -11.66 -0.29
C GLN A 126 -0.44 -10.60 -0.14
N VAL A 127 -0.77 -9.57 0.67
CA VAL A 127 0.17 -8.61 1.26
C VAL A 127 0.00 -8.62 2.78
N ARG A 128 1.12 -8.64 3.51
CA ARG A 128 1.18 -8.58 4.98
C ARG A 128 1.97 -7.34 5.38
N VAL A 129 1.44 -6.53 6.29
CA VAL A 129 2.05 -5.26 6.68
C VAL A 129 2.11 -5.13 8.19
N PHE A 130 3.28 -4.81 8.72
CA PHE A 130 3.45 -4.22 10.02
C PHE A 130 3.43 -2.70 9.87
N ASP A 131 2.34 -2.08 10.23
CA ASP A 131 2.12 -0.64 10.12
C ASP A 131 2.42 0.07 11.44
N ALA A 132 3.43 0.91 11.43
CA ALA A 132 3.88 1.68 12.60
C ALA A 132 4.35 3.08 12.18
N PRO A 133 4.11 4.13 13.00
CA PRO A 133 4.73 5.44 12.80
C PRO A 133 6.28 5.37 12.97
N PRO A 134 7.03 6.32 12.37
CA PRO A 134 6.59 7.47 11.59
C PRO A 134 6.21 7.11 10.15
N TYR A 135 5.33 7.92 9.53
CA TYR A 135 4.87 7.73 8.17
C TYR A 135 5.61 8.66 7.19
N ALA A 136 5.90 8.14 5.99
CA ALA A 136 6.58 8.89 4.92
C ALA A 136 5.70 9.97 4.29
N THR A 137 4.40 9.71 4.26
CA THR A 137 3.38 10.58 3.64
C THR A 137 2.31 10.94 4.68
N PRO A 138 1.74 12.16 4.59
CA PRO A 138 0.55 12.49 5.39
C PRO A 138 -0.57 11.47 5.12
N MET A 139 -1.42 11.25 6.12
CA MET A 139 -2.50 10.25 6.14
C MET A 139 -3.58 10.49 5.05
N GLY A 140 -3.19 10.37 3.78
CA GLY A 140 -4.12 10.48 2.63
C GLY A 140 -4.70 9.16 2.17
N GLY A 141 -4.20 8.05 2.69
CA GLY A 141 -4.50 6.70 2.21
C GLY A 141 -3.56 6.27 1.08
N ASN A 142 -3.36 4.97 0.97
CA ASN A 142 -2.59 4.36 -0.09
C ASN A 142 -3.53 3.90 -1.22
N ALA A 143 -3.55 4.62 -2.33
CA ALA A 143 -4.42 4.28 -3.46
C ALA A 143 -4.15 2.86 -4.01
N VAL A 144 -2.89 2.42 -3.97
CA VAL A 144 -2.51 1.07 -4.43
C VAL A 144 -3.09 -0.03 -3.54
N GLU A 145 -3.29 0.25 -2.26
CA GLU A 145 -3.92 -0.70 -1.36
C GLU A 145 -5.40 -0.92 -1.68
N PHE A 146 -6.13 0.13 -2.02
CA PHE A 146 -7.50 0.01 -2.53
C PHE A 146 -7.55 -0.74 -3.87
N GLU A 147 -6.55 -0.54 -4.76
CA GLU A 147 -6.42 -1.31 -6.00
C GLU A 147 -6.19 -2.80 -5.72
N LEU A 148 -5.35 -3.15 -4.73
CA LEU A 148 -5.09 -4.52 -4.32
C LEU A 148 -6.36 -5.19 -3.80
N LEU A 149 -7.06 -4.55 -2.87
CA LEU A 149 -8.32 -5.04 -2.30
C LEU A 149 -9.38 -5.22 -3.40
N GLY A 150 -9.48 -4.25 -4.33
CA GLY A 150 -10.39 -4.34 -5.49
C GLY A 150 -10.06 -5.47 -6.46
N ARG A 151 -8.82 -5.95 -6.51
CA ARG A 151 -8.37 -7.12 -7.28
C ARG A 151 -8.56 -8.45 -6.52
N GLY A 152 -9.06 -8.43 -5.29
CA GLY A 152 -9.23 -9.60 -4.45
C GLY A 152 -7.92 -10.11 -3.81
N VAL A 153 -6.88 -9.27 -3.75
CA VAL A 153 -5.66 -9.58 -2.99
C VAL A 153 -5.97 -9.44 -1.50
N GLU A 154 -5.64 -10.45 -0.72
CA GLU A 154 -5.78 -10.43 0.73
C GLU A 154 -4.76 -9.45 1.33
N VAL A 155 -5.21 -8.42 2.00
CA VAL A 155 -4.34 -7.49 2.73
C VAL A 155 -4.53 -7.71 4.23
N ARG A 156 -3.45 -8.06 4.93
CA ARG A 156 -3.40 -8.27 6.38
C ARG A 156 -2.51 -7.21 7.00
N ALA A 157 -3.07 -6.24 7.71
CA ALA A 157 -2.34 -5.16 8.36
C ALA A 157 -2.38 -5.29 9.88
N LEU A 158 -1.20 -5.35 10.49
CA LEU A 158 -1.03 -5.24 11.94
C LEU A 158 -0.58 -3.82 12.29
N TYR A 159 -1.47 -3.07 12.86
CA TYR A 159 -1.24 -1.69 13.28
C TYR A 159 -0.61 -1.63 14.67
N ASP A 160 0.47 -0.87 14.81
CA ASP A 160 1.04 -0.56 16.11
C ASP A 160 0.05 0.27 16.94
N ARG A 161 0.02 0.05 18.27
CA ARG A 161 -0.86 0.81 19.17
C ARG A 161 -0.63 2.31 19.07
N ARG A 162 0.60 2.76 18.88
CA ARG A 162 0.96 4.18 18.67
C ARG A 162 0.37 4.78 17.40
N ALA A 163 0.08 3.96 16.41
CA ALA A 163 -0.59 4.42 15.19
C ALA A 163 -2.02 4.91 15.47
N MET A 164 -2.68 4.35 16.48
CA MET A 164 -4.04 4.75 16.87
C MET A 164 -4.11 6.18 17.44
N GLU A 165 -2.99 6.69 17.93
CA GLU A 165 -2.88 8.06 18.47
C GLU A 165 -2.65 9.11 17.38
N VAL A 166 -2.27 8.67 16.15
CA VAL A 166 -2.05 9.58 15.03
C VAL A 166 -3.39 10.06 14.45
N PRO A 167 -3.63 11.38 14.39
CA PRO A 167 -4.89 11.91 13.87
C PRO A 167 -5.22 11.40 12.47
N GLY A 168 -6.43 10.93 12.27
CA GLY A 168 -6.93 10.42 10.98
C GLY A 168 -6.70 8.93 10.74
N THR A 169 -5.82 8.26 11.49
CA THR A 169 -5.53 6.82 11.33
C THR A 169 -6.78 5.96 11.48
N LEU A 170 -7.57 6.18 12.51
CA LEU A 170 -8.78 5.38 12.75
C LEU A 170 -9.79 5.49 11.59
N SER A 171 -9.95 6.68 11.03
CA SER A 171 -10.84 6.89 9.88
C SER A 171 -10.30 6.20 8.62
N LEU A 172 -8.99 6.17 8.44
CA LEU A 172 -8.35 5.50 7.31
C LEU A 172 -8.48 3.98 7.43
N ILE A 173 -8.18 3.41 8.60
CA ILE A 173 -8.34 1.98 8.89
C ILE A 173 -9.80 1.54 8.67
N ALA A 174 -10.79 2.36 9.09
CA ALA A 174 -12.19 2.07 8.85
C ALA A 174 -12.51 1.96 7.35
N ARG A 175 -11.89 2.79 6.52
CA ARG A 175 -12.03 2.72 5.05
C ARG A 175 -11.38 1.47 4.46
N TYR A 176 -10.22 1.06 4.94
CA TYR A 176 -9.55 -0.16 4.50
C TYR A 176 -10.33 -1.41 4.92
N LEU A 177 -10.82 -1.47 6.16
CA LEU A 177 -11.70 -2.54 6.62
C LEU A 177 -12.98 -2.65 5.77
N ALA A 178 -13.59 -1.50 5.44
CA ALA A 178 -14.77 -1.47 4.55
C ALA A 178 -14.44 -1.94 3.12
N ALA A 179 -13.20 -1.78 2.68
CA ALA A 179 -12.71 -2.27 1.40
C ALA A 179 -12.26 -3.75 1.43
N GLY A 180 -12.25 -4.40 2.60
CA GLY A 180 -11.92 -5.82 2.74
C GLY A 180 -10.57 -6.12 3.37
N GLU A 181 -9.85 -5.13 3.92
CA GLU A 181 -8.63 -5.37 4.66
C GLU A 181 -8.89 -6.16 5.94
N HIS A 182 -8.01 -7.07 6.27
CA HIS A 182 -7.96 -7.73 7.57
C HIS A 182 -7.02 -6.96 8.49
N ALA A 183 -7.58 -6.16 9.40
CA ALA A 183 -6.81 -5.33 10.31
C ALA A 183 -6.78 -5.90 11.73
N ARG A 184 -5.61 -5.82 12.36
CA ARG A 184 -5.41 -6.10 13.80
C ARG A 184 -4.59 -4.98 14.42
N VAL A 185 -4.67 -4.83 15.74
CA VAL A 185 -3.83 -3.92 16.52
C VAL A 185 -3.01 -4.68 17.56
N GLY A 186 -1.76 -4.32 17.72
CA GLY A 186 -0.85 -4.98 18.67
C GLY A 186 0.49 -4.30 18.74
N ASP A 187 1.47 -5.02 19.31
CA ASP A 187 2.84 -4.55 19.39
C ASP A 187 3.56 -4.92 18.08
N VAL A 188 4.01 -3.91 17.35
CA VAL A 188 4.74 -4.06 16.10
C VAL A 188 6.23 -3.93 16.35
N PRO A 189 7.03 -5.00 16.17
CA PRO A 189 8.45 -4.98 16.49
C PRO A 189 9.28 -4.17 15.51
N VAL A 190 8.87 -4.15 14.26
CA VAL A 190 9.55 -3.47 13.15
C VAL A 190 8.55 -3.13 12.06
N LYS A 191 8.76 -2.03 11.37
CA LYS A 191 8.01 -1.72 10.15
C LYS A 191 8.39 -2.69 9.05
N LEU A 192 7.41 -3.35 8.41
CA LEU A 192 7.66 -4.43 7.47
C LEU A 192 6.49 -4.55 6.49
N ALA A 193 6.78 -4.82 5.25
CA ALA A 193 5.79 -5.29 4.29
C ALA A 193 6.31 -6.55 3.60
N LEU A 194 5.44 -7.52 3.37
CA LEU A 194 5.71 -8.78 2.68
C LEU A 194 4.63 -9.04 1.64
N ASN A 195 5.01 -9.68 0.54
CA ASN A 195 4.04 -10.16 -0.45
C ASN A 195 4.20 -11.67 -0.72
N ASP A 196 3.38 -12.22 -1.60
CA ASP A 196 3.43 -13.62 -2.03
C ASP A 196 4.32 -13.84 -3.27
N GLU A 197 4.80 -12.81 -3.93
CA GLU A 197 6.01 -12.89 -4.75
C GLU A 197 7.18 -12.64 -3.80
N PRO A 198 8.03 -13.64 -3.50
CA PRO A 198 8.83 -13.67 -2.27
C PRO A 198 9.73 -12.44 -2.13
N MET A 199 9.19 -11.41 -1.50
CA MET A 199 9.82 -10.11 -1.29
C MET A 199 9.33 -9.47 0.01
N ALA A 200 10.28 -8.91 0.78
CA ALA A 200 9.97 -8.02 1.89
C ALA A 200 10.65 -6.66 1.75
N VAL A 201 10.02 -5.65 2.31
CA VAL A 201 10.60 -4.30 2.44
C VAL A 201 10.52 -3.88 3.90
N MET A 202 11.65 -3.51 4.49
CA MET A 202 11.72 -3.02 5.85
C MET A 202 12.70 -1.83 5.97
N PRO A 203 12.48 -0.88 6.90
CA PRO A 203 13.43 0.21 7.09
C PRO A 203 14.79 -0.31 7.57
N LEU A 204 15.85 0.35 7.13
CA LEU A 204 17.20 0.07 7.61
C LEU A 204 17.46 0.71 8.99
N ARG A 205 16.72 1.75 9.37
CA ARG A 205 16.92 2.53 10.61
C ARG A 205 15.61 2.67 11.37
N HIS A 206 15.69 2.81 12.69
CA HIS A 206 14.54 2.94 13.60
C HIS A 206 14.15 4.39 13.93
N ASP A 207 14.96 5.36 13.53
CA ASP A 207 14.80 6.78 13.86
C ASP A 207 13.89 7.52 12.85
N ARG A 208 13.91 8.85 12.93
CA ARG A 208 13.20 9.73 11.98
C ARG A 208 13.60 9.55 10.50
N HIS A 209 14.72 8.86 10.24
CA HIS A 209 15.21 8.53 8.90
C HIS A 209 14.68 7.19 8.38
N VAL A 210 13.72 6.58 9.07
CA VAL A 210 13.06 5.30 8.73
C VAL A 210 12.56 5.23 7.27
N VAL A 211 12.27 6.38 6.67
CA VAL A 211 11.78 6.49 5.30
C VAL A 211 12.85 6.85 4.27
N GLU A 212 14.09 7.02 4.71
CA GLU A 212 15.22 7.43 3.84
C GLU A 212 16.05 6.26 3.36
N SER A 213 15.93 5.11 4.01
CA SER A 213 16.62 3.88 3.59
C SER A 213 15.84 2.65 4.01
N ALA A 214 15.85 1.62 3.16
CA ALA A 214 15.20 0.35 3.43
C ALA A 214 16.05 -0.83 2.94
N LEU A 215 15.78 -1.98 3.54
CA LEU A 215 16.21 -3.27 3.04
C LEU A 215 15.08 -3.85 2.19
N VAL A 216 15.44 -4.34 1.01
CA VAL A 216 14.60 -5.22 0.20
C VAL A 216 15.18 -6.61 0.36
N VAL A 217 14.39 -7.52 0.91
CA VAL A 217 14.77 -8.93 1.14
C VAL A 217 14.06 -9.78 0.11
N HIS A 218 14.85 -10.54 -0.66
CA HIS A 218 14.36 -11.48 -1.66
C HIS A 218 14.22 -12.88 -1.08
N ASP A 219 13.81 -13.84 -1.91
CA ASP A 219 13.59 -15.24 -1.54
C ASP A 219 14.80 -15.81 -0.80
N SER A 220 14.64 -16.09 0.49
CA SER A 220 15.71 -16.49 1.41
C SER A 220 15.16 -16.94 2.76
N THR A 221 16.00 -17.64 3.55
CA THR A 221 15.68 -17.99 4.95
C THR A 221 15.42 -16.75 5.83
N LEU A 222 15.98 -15.59 5.48
CA LEU A 222 15.66 -14.34 6.18
C LEU A 222 14.22 -13.90 5.89
N LEU A 223 13.76 -14.05 4.64
CA LEU A 223 12.37 -13.76 4.28
C LEU A 223 11.40 -14.69 5.02
N ASP A 224 11.73 -15.99 5.12
CA ASP A 224 10.92 -16.96 5.89
C ASP A 224 10.85 -16.58 7.37
N ALA A 225 11.96 -16.14 7.95
CA ALA A 225 11.99 -15.68 9.34
C ALA A 225 11.13 -14.41 9.55
N LEU A 226 11.16 -13.45 8.61
CA LEU A 226 10.31 -12.27 8.65
C LEU A 226 8.83 -12.62 8.50
N ALA A 227 8.51 -13.59 7.63
CA ALA A 227 7.16 -14.10 7.46
C ALA A 227 6.65 -14.79 8.74
N ALA A 228 7.49 -15.63 9.36
CA ALA A 228 7.17 -16.27 10.64
C ALA A 228 6.97 -15.25 11.77
N LEU A 229 7.81 -14.21 11.82
CA LEU A 229 7.65 -13.11 12.78
C LEU A 229 6.29 -12.41 12.60
N PHE A 230 5.86 -12.17 11.35
CA PHE A 230 4.55 -11.60 11.08
C PHE A 230 3.43 -12.49 11.65
N GLU A 231 3.45 -13.78 11.34
CA GLU A 231 2.40 -14.70 11.81
C GLU A 231 2.36 -14.78 13.35
N MET A 232 3.50 -14.85 14.02
CA MET A 232 3.56 -14.87 15.50
C MET A 232 2.95 -13.61 16.12
N CYS A 233 3.21 -12.44 15.55
CA CYS A 233 2.64 -11.18 16.03
C CYS A 233 1.15 -11.08 15.69
N TRP A 234 0.78 -11.53 14.50
CA TRP A 234 -0.60 -11.55 14.03
C TRP A 234 -1.51 -12.37 14.93
N GLU A 235 -1.09 -13.56 15.33
CA GLU A 235 -1.87 -14.43 16.20
C GLU A 235 -2.17 -13.82 17.57
N ARG A 236 -1.23 -13.02 18.10
CA ARG A 236 -1.36 -12.34 19.40
C ARG A 236 -2.13 -11.02 19.34
N ALA A 237 -2.27 -10.47 18.14
CA ALA A 237 -2.88 -9.16 17.94
C ALA A 237 -4.40 -9.21 17.97
N VAL A 238 -5.01 -8.08 18.35
CA VAL A 238 -6.45 -7.92 18.51
C VAL A 238 -7.11 -7.52 17.19
N PRO A 239 -8.11 -8.27 16.69
CA PRO A 239 -8.83 -7.89 15.50
C PRO A 239 -9.52 -6.52 15.63
N LEU A 240 -9.41 -5.68 14.61
CA LEU A 240 -10.17 -4.45 14.48
C LEU A 240 -11.47 -4.72 13.70
N GLN A 241 -12.56 -4.09 14.11
CA GLN A 241 -13.87 -4.21 13.47
C GLN A 241 -14.56 -2.85 13.42
N VAL A 242 -15.32 -2.58 12.38
CA VAL A 242 -16.22 -1.42 12.33
C VAL A 242 -17.56 -1.80 12.97
N ARG A 243 -17.91 -1.18 14.10
CA ARG A 243 -19.23 -1.31 14.72
C ARG A 243 -19.92 0.05 14.71
N GLN A 244 -21.14 0.10 14.18
CA GLN A 244 -21.97 1.33 14.10
C GLN A 244 -21.26 2.54 13.47
N GLY A 245 -20.44 2.30 12.43
CA GLY A 245 -19.71 3.38 11.74
C GLY A 245 -18.53 3.97 12.51
N ARG A 246 -18.17 3.39 13.67
CA ARG A 246 -16.99 3.73 14.45
C ARG A 246 -16.07 2.50 14.48
N LEU A 247 -14.77 2.72 14.39
CA LEU A 247 -13.81 1.69 14.77
C LEU A 247 -14.06 1.35 16.23
N ALA A 248 -14.66 0.20 16.45
CA ALA A 248 -14.62 -0.43 17.74
C ALA A 248 -13.39 -1.33 17.68
N GLU A 249 -12.42 -1.06 18.53
CA GLU A 249 -11.55 -2.12 18.92
C GLU A 249 -12.45 -3.30 19.29
N ALA A 250 -12.12 -4.49 18.85
CA ALA A 250 -12.51 -5.68 19.59
C ALA A 250 -11.93 -5.61 21.05
N THR A 251 -11.44 -4.46 21.46
CA THR A 251 -10.66 -4.13 22.62
C THR A 251 -11.45 -4.21 23.90
N GLU A 252 -12.74 -3.82 23.92
CA GLU A 252 -13.52 -4.13 25.12
C GLU A 252 -13.58 -5.65 25.36
N ALA A 253 -13.62 -6.47 24.30
CA ALA A 253 -13.62 -7.91 24.47
C ALA A 253 -12.21 -8.49 24.67
N ALA A 254 -11.14 -7.87 24.19
CA ALA A 254 -9.79 -8.40 24.34
C ALA A 254 -9.07 -7.90 25.60
N ASP A 255 -9.28 -6.66 26.00
CA ASP A 255 -8.82 -6.16 27.29
C ASP A 255 -9.64 -6.82 28.39
N ALA A 256 -10.97 -6.90 28.24
CA ALA A 256 -11.80 -7.69 29.13
C ALA A 256 -11.35 -9.17 29.17
N ARG A 257 -10.92 -9.77 28.07
CA ARG A 257 -10.38 -11.12 28.03
C ARG A 257 -9.05 -11.23 28.78
N ARG A 258 -8.09 -10.31 28.50
CA ARG A 258 -6.77 -10.29 29.15
C ARG A 258 -6.89 -10.08 30.67
N ASP A 259 -7.81 -9.22 31.09
CA ASP A 259 -8.00 -8.88 32.48
C ASP A 259 -8.90 -9.88 33.21
N LEU A 260 -9.91 -10.40 32.53
CA LEU A 260 -10.91 -11.34 33.11
C LEU A 260 -10.42 -12.78 33.16
N LEU A 261 -9.74 -13.29 32.14
CA LEU A 261 -9.38 -14.70 32.08
C LEU A 261 -8.50 -15.17 33.24
N PRO A 262 -7.43 -14.45 33.62
CA PRO A 262 -6.64 -14.83 34.79
C PRO A 262 -7.45 -14.83 36.10
N LEU A 263 -8.37 -13.86 36.25
CA LEU A 263 -9.20 -13.74 37.43
C LEU A 263 -10.28 -14.84 37.48
N LEU A 264 -10.85 -15.18 36.33
CA LEU A 264 -11.78 -16.32 36.23
C LEU A 264 -11.07 -17.66 36.46
N ALA A 265 -9.87 -17.83 35.93
CA ALA A 265 -9.04 -19.02 36.15
C ALA A 265 -8.61 -19.15 37.60
N ALA A 266 -8.37 -18.01 38.30
CA ALA A 266 -8.14 -17.98 39.74
C ALA A 266 -9.39 -18.21 40.59
N GLY A 267 -10.57 -18.41 39.96
CA GLY A 267 -11.82 -18.75 40.65
C GLY A 267 -12.54 -17.57 41.30
N LEU A 268 -12.21 -16.31 40.96
CA LEU A 268 -12.87 -15.15 41.51
C LEU A 268 -14.35 -15.07 41.13
N THR A 269 -15.17 -14.57 42.06
CA THR A 269 -16.59 -14.26 41.79
C THR A 269 -16.73 -12.97 40.99
N ASP A 270 -17.89 -12.77 40.32
CA ASP A 270 -18.15 -11.53 39.56
C ASP A 270 -18.00 -10.27 40.41
N ALA A 271 -18.45 -10.31 41.68
CA ALA A 271 -18.31 -9.22 42.60
C ALA A 271 -16.83 -8.92 42.95
N ALA A 272 -16.02 -9.96 43.15
CA ALA A 272 -14.59 -9.82 43.41
C ALA A 272 -13.85 -9.28 42.18
N ILE A 273 -14.21 -9.72 40.98
CA ILE A 273 -13.68 -9.23 39.68
C ILE A 273 -14.08 -7.75 39.47
N ALA A 274 -15.34 -7.40 39.76
CA ALA A 274 -15.85 -6.04 39.66
C ALA A 274 -15.06 -5.10 40.57
N ALA A 275 -14.85 -5.51 41.82
CA ALA A 275 -14.07 -4.74 42.78
C ALA A 275 -12.58 -4.60 42.35
N HIS A 276 -11.99 -5.68 41.79
CA HIS A 276 -10.59 -5.69 41.37
C HIS A 276 -10.33 -4.81 40.13
N LEU A 277 -11.22 -4.85 39.17
CA LEU A 277 -11.10 -4.11 37.88
C LEU A 277 -11.73 -2.71 37.94
N GLY A 278 -12.41 -2.34 39.02
CA GLY A 278 -13.17 -1.09 39.10
C GLY A 278 -14.39 -1.04 38.18
N TRP A 279 -14.93 -2.21 37.81
CA TRP A 279 -16.09 -2.35 36.95
C TRP A 279 -17.39 -2.50 37.73
N SER A 280 -18.53 -2.27 37.06
CA SER A 280 -19.82 -2.67 37.66
C SER A 280 -20.05 -4.16 37.47
N ASP A 281 -20.82 -4.78 38.39
CA ASP A 281 -21.23 -6.19 38.26
C ASP A 281 -21.92 -6.49 36.93
N ARG A 282 -22.68 -5.54 36.41
CA ARG A 282 -23.34 -5.63 35.10
C ARG A 282 -22.31 -5.71 33.98
N THR A 283 -21.25 -4.93 34.08
CA THR A 283 -20.14 -4.92 33.11
C THR A 283 -19.40 -6.25 33.11
N VAL A 284 -19.06 -6.78 34.31
CA VAL A 284 -18.40 -8.08 34.45
C VAL A 284 -19.25 -9.19 33.86
N ARG A 285 -20.53 -9.27 34.21
CA ARG A 285 -21.43 -10.30 33.65
C ARG A 285 -21.55 -10.25 32.12
N ARG A 286 -21.63 -9.04 31.55
CA ARG A 286 -21.66 -8.88 30.10
C ARG A 286 -20.39 -9.41 29.44
N HIS A 287 -19.23 -9.10 30.00
CA HIS A 287 -17.94 -9.55 29.45
C HIS A 287 -17.71 -11.04 29.65
N VAL A 288 -18.09 -11.59 30.81
CA VAL A 288 -18.05 -13.04 31.05
C VAL A 288 -18.94 -13.78 30.07
N HIS A 289 -20.15 -13.30 29.82
CA HIS A 289 -21.07 -13.89 28.83
C HIS A 289 -20.51 -13.85 27.41
N ALA A 290 -19.95 -12.71 27.01
CA ALA A 290 -19.30 -12.58 25.70
C ALA A 290 -18.11 -13.53 25.55
N LEU A 291 -17.33 -13.70 26.62
CA LEU A 291 -16.19 -14.62 26.65
C LEU A 291 -16.62 -16.08 26.56
N LEU A 292 -17.69 -16.49 27.22
CA LEU A 292 -18.26 -17.83 27.12
C LEU A 292 -18.69 -18.14 25.67
N ILE A 293 -19.35 -17.20 25.00
CA ILE A 293 -19.74 -17.35 23.59
C ILE A 293 -18.51 -17.48 22.71
N GLN A 294 -17.50 -16.63 22.90
CA GLN A 294 -16.27 -16.62 22.10
C GLN A 294 -15.46 -17.91 22.22
N LEU A 295 -15.48 -18.52 23.39
CA LEU A 295 -14.78 -19.78 23.69
C LEU A 295 -15.62 -21.02 23.37
N ASP A 296 -16.86 -20.86 22.93
CA ASP A 296 -17.85 -21.94 22.79
C ASP A 296 -17.97 -22.76 24.09
N ALA A 297 -18.05 -22.06 25.21
CA ALA A 297 -18.11 -22.62 26.55
C ALA A 297 -19.44 -22.33 27.21
N ARG A 298 -19.98 -23.33 27.93
CA ARG A 298 -21.24 -23.18 28.66
C ARG A 298 -21.02 -22.87 30.15
N THR A 299 -19.81 -23.11 30.64
CA THR A 299 -19.44 -22.89 32.05
C THR A 299 -18.11 -22.14 32.14
N ARG A 300 -17.85 -21.49 33.28
CA ARG A 300 -16.56 -20.82 33.54
C ARG A 300 -15.38 -21.78 33.52
N PHE A 301 -15.61 -23.02 34.01
CA PHE A 301 -14.59 -24.07 33.96
C PHE A 301 -14.24 -24.46 32.50
N GLN A 302 -15.26 -24.65 31.65
CA GLN A 302 -15.04 -24.88 30.22
C GLN A 302 -14.32 -23.70 29.56
N ALA A 303 -14.67 -22.48 29.94
CA ALA A 303 -13.99 -21.28 29.39
C ALA A 303 -12.51 -21.26 29.75
N GLY A 304 -12.15 -21.55 31.01
CA GLY A 304 -10.76 -21.67 31.45
C GLY A 304 -10.00 -22.75 30.67
N TYR A 305 -10.60 -23.93 30.51
CA TYR A 305 -10.01 -25.04 29.75
C TYR A 305 -9.79 -24.66 28.27
N GLN A 306 -10.81 -24.10 27.61
CA GLN A 306 -10.73 -23.69 26.21
C GLN A 306 -9.76 -22.53 26.01
N ALA A 307 -9.66 -21.62 26.98
CA ALA A 307 -8.70 -20.51 26.94
C ALA A 307 -7.25 -21.04 27.04
N ALA A 308 -6.99 -21.98 27.95
CA ALA A 308 -5.69 -22.63 28.08
C ALA A 308 -5.33 -23.42 26.81
N ALA A 309 -6.26 -24.19 26.24
CA ALA A 309 -6.05 -24.95 25.01
C ALA A 309 -5.75 -24.07 23.80
N ARG A 310 -6.22 -22.79 23.79
CA ARG A 310 -5.97 -21.80 22.75
C ARG A 310 -4.78 -20.88 23.06
N GLY A 311 -4.04 -21.12 24.14
CA GLY A 311 -2.92 -20.28 24.55
C GLY A 311 -3.33 -18.86 25.00
N TRP A 312 -4.53 -18.69 25.55
CA TRP A 312 -5.05 -17.41 26.02
C TRP A 312 -4.79 -17.19 27.53
N LEU A 313 -4.35 -18.21 28.21
CA LEU A 313 -3.91 -18.21 29.60
C LEU A 313 -2.44 -18.58 29.70
#